data_16c8b4a5a06cc5eac21b853ede988bcc
#
_entry.id   16c8b4a5a06cc5eac21b853ede988bcc
#
_cell.length_a   1.000
_cell.length_b   1.000
_cell.length_c   1.000
_cell.angle_alpha   90.00
_cell.angle_beta   90.00
_cell.angle_gamma   90.00
#
_symmetry.space_group_name_H-M   'P 1'
#
loop_
_entity.id
_entity.type
_entity.pdbx_description
1 polymer ?
#
loop_
_entity_poly.entity_id
_entity_poly.type
_entity_poly.pdbx_seq_one_letter_code
_entity_poly.pdbx_strand_id
1 'polypeptide(L)'
;MNRDNWNFNLATCAEAIDLSEYGIEHNRCIDPELISRLAPDDAVLQNFLYNAKTDSGQRKACGCILSKDIGAYNTCPHGCLYCYANTSSISAFENYKKSIANPHIDSII
;
A
#
# COMPACT_ATOMS: atom_id res chain seq x y z
N MET A 1 17.45 0.86 -20.95
CA MET A 1 16.71 1.82 -20.11
C MET A 1 17.64 2.93 -19.66
N ASN A 2 17.31 4.16 -19.91
CA ASN A 2 18.22 5.29 -19.74
C ASN A 2 18.02 5.96 -18.37
N ARG A 3 18.25 5.19 -17.31
CA ARG A 3 18.07 5.60 -15.92
C ARG A 3 18.89 6.84 -15.52
N ASP A 4 20.07 7.00 -16.13
CA ASP A 4 20.99 8.09 -15.77
C ASP A 4 20.43 9.49 -16.05
N ASN A 5 19.40 9.57 -16.91
CA ASN A 5 18.70 10.82 -17.22
C ASN A 5 17.49 11.07 -16.31
N TRP A 6 17.21 10.17 -15.39
CA TRP A 6 16.04 10.25 -14.52
C TRP A 6 16.47 10.60 -13.09
N ASN A 7 15.74 11.52 -12.48
CA ASN A 7 16.01 11.94 -11.11
C ASN A 7 15.10 11.21 -10.10
N PHE A 8 14.97 9.88 -10.26
CA PHE A 8 14.20 9.04 -9.35
C PHE A 8 14.78 7.61 -9.33
N ASN A 9 14.46 6.88 -8.27
CA ASN A 9 14.85 5.49 -8.10
C ASN A 9 13.77 4.57 -8.65
N LEU A 10 14.19 3.44 -9.22
CA LEU A 10 13.30 2.37 -9.68
C LEU A 10 13.37 1.20 -8.71
N ALA A 11 12.21 0.64 -8.38
CA ALA A 11 12.13 -0.52 -7.51
C ALA A 11 10.97 -1.43 -7.92
N THR A 12 11.12 -2.74 -7.68
CA THR A 12 10.06 -3.73 -7.90
C THR A 12 9.25 -3.93 -6.61
N CYS A 13 8.03 -4.39 -6.76
CA CYS A 13 7.17 -4.77 -5.63
C CYS A 13 6.86 -6.25 -5.69
N ALA A 14 7.25 -6.99 -4.65
CA ALA A 14 6.97 -8.42 -4.47
C ALA A 14 7.40 -9.31 -5.65
N GLU A 15 8.45 -8.93 -6.37
CA GLU A 15 9.05 -9.71 -7.43
C GLU A 15 10.25 -10.51 -6.91
N ALA A 16 10.31 -11.79 -7.26
CA ALA A 16 11.41 -12.66 -6.85
C ALA A 16 12.67 -12.48 -7.69
N ILE A 17 12.54 -11.88 -8.89
CA ILE A 17 13.66 -11.70 -9.82
C ILE A 17 14.57 -10.58 -9.32
N ASP A 18 15.87 -10.84 -9.33
CA ASP A 18 16.89 -9.84 -9.05
C ASP A 18 17.19 -9.01 -10.32
N LEU A 19 16.81 -7.75 -10.29
CA LEU A 19 17.03 -6.79 -11.37
C LEU A 19 18.08 -5.72 -11.00
N SER A 20 18.92 -5.99 -10.00
CA SER A 20 19.93 -5.05 -9.51
C SER A 20 20.93 -4.64 -10.58
N GLU A 21 21.24 -5.54 -11.55
CA GLU A 21 22.12 -5.23 -12.68
C GLU A 21 21.58 -4.09 -13.57
N TYR A 22 20.27 -3.89 -13.59
CA TYR A 22 19.62 -2.78 -14.30
C TYR A 22 19.40 -1.55 -13.41
N GLY A 23 19.91 -1.58 -12.18
CA GLY A 23 19.70 -0.51 -11.22
C GLY A 23 18.30 -0.45 -10.65
N ILE A 24 17.57 -1.56 -10.66
CA ILE A 24 16.24 -1.68 -10.10
C ILE A 24 16.35 -2.46 -8.78
N GLU A 25 15.90 -1.83 -7.70
CA GLU A 25 15.98 -2.39 -6.35
C GLU A 25 14.71 -3.15 -5.97
N HIS A 26 14.79 -3.98 -4.93
CA HIS A 26 13.61 -4.52 -4.28
C HIS A 26 13.01 -3.47 -3.36
N ASN A 27 11.70 -3.30 -3.44
CA ASN A 27 10.95 -2.36 -2.62
C ASN A 27 10.02 -3.09 -1.65
N ARG A 28 9.63 -2.37 -0.61
CA ARG A 28 8.56 -2.76 0.32
C ARG A 28 7.51 -1.64 0.32
N CYS A 29 6.27 -1.94 -0.07
CA CYS A 29 5.22 -0.91 -0.14
C CYS A 29 4.94 -0.30 1.23
N ILE A 30 4.90 -1.14 2.28
CA ILE A 30 4.82 -0.69 3.66
C ILE A 30 6.19 -0.97 4.29
N ASP A 31 7.11 -0.02 4.08
CA ASP A 31 8.52 -0.17 4.42
C ASP A 31 8.81 0.42 5.80
N PRO A 32 9.21 -0.42 6.77
CA PRO A 32 9.52 0.06 8.11
C PRO A 32 10.73 1.00 8.14
N GLU A 33 11.70 0.82 7.27
CA GLU A 33 12.86 1.70 7.19
C GLU A 33 12.49 3.11 6.72
N LEU A 34 11.62 3.20 5.71
CA LEU A 34 11.12 4.48 5.23
C LEU A 34 10.30 5.20 6.32
N ILE A 35 9.40 4.48 6.99
CA ILE A 35 8.60 5.04 8.08
C ILE A 35 9.50 5.54 9.20
N SER A 36 10.54 4.78 9.57
CA SER A 36 11.51 5.19 10.57
C SER A 36 12.24 6.49 10.20
N ARG A 37 12.61 6.65 8.95
CA ARG A 37 13.28 7.86 8.47
C ARG A 37 12.36 9.09 8.43
N LEU A 38 11.07 8.88 8.20
CA LEU A 38 10.09 9.97 8.13
C LEU A 38 9.72 10.52 9.51
N ALA A 39 9.84 9.73 10.56
CA ALA A 39 9.50 10.12 11.93
C ALA A 39 10.59 9.66 12.92
N PRO A 40 11.82 10.17 12.81
CA PRO A 40 12.95 9.69 13.62
C PRO A 40 12.81 10.02 15.11
N ASP A 41 12.06 11.06 15.46
CA ASP A 41 11.90 11.53 16.83
C ASP A 41 10.71 10.89 17.59
N ASP A 42 9.92 10.06 16.91
CA ASP A 42 8.80 9.35 17.53
C ASP A 42 9.28 8.04 18.17
N ALA A 43 9.54 8.05 19.47
CA ALA A 43 10.06 6.90 20.20
C ALA A 43 9.08 5.71 20.22
N VAL A 44 7.78 5.97 20.28
CA VAL A 44 6.75 4.93 20.27
C VAL A 44 6.72 4.23 18.91
N LEU A 45 6.74 5.01 17.84
CA LEU A 45 6.77 4.49 16.47
C LEU A 45 8.05 3.72 16.20
N GLN A 46 9.23 4.23 16.62
CA GLN A 46 10.51 3.55 16.45
C GLN A 46 10.52 2.18 17.15
N ASN A 47 10.00 2.10 18.36
CA ASN A 47 9.89 0.84 19.10
C ASN A 47 8.92 -0.14 18.41
N PHE A 48 7.80 0.35 17.91
CA PHE A 48 6.86 -0.45 17.14
C PHE A 48 7.52 -1.04 15.87
N LEU A 49 8.24 -0.21 15.11
CA LEU A 49 8.92 -0.64 13.89
C LEU A 49 10.03 -1.65 14.15
N TYR A 50 10.79 -1.47 15.23
CA TYR A 50 11.83 -2.41 15.62
C TYR A 50 11.29 -3.81 15.88
N ASN A 51 10.11 -3.91 16.48
CA ASN A 51 9.45 -5.18 16.80
C ASN A 51 8.50 -5.66 15.70
N ALA A 52 8.34 -4.93 14.61
CA ALA A 52 7.41 -5.26 13.55
C ALA A 52 7.83 -6.52 12.80
N LYS A 53 6.85 -7.39 12.51
CA LYS A 53 7.05 -8.61 11.73
C LYS A 53 6.56 -8.42 10.31
N THR A 54 7.10 -9.22 9.39
CA THR A 54 6.62 -9.28 8.01
C THR A 54 5.20 -9.84 7.96
N ASP A 55 4.38 -9.28 7.09
CA ASP A 55 3.00 -9.73 6.90
C ASP A 55 2.97 -11.12 6.24
N SER A 56 2.48 -12.11 6.98
CA SER A 56 2.38 -13.49 6.52
C SER A 56 1.27 -13.72 5.49
N GLY A 57 0.33 -12.78 5.37
CA GLY A 57 -0.75 -12.83 4.37
C GLY A 57 -0.31 -12.42 2.97
N GLN A 58 0.90 -11.90 2.83
CA GLN A 58 1.45 -11.43 1.55
C GLN A 58 2.35 -12.50 0.90
N ARG A 59 2.72 -12.27 -0.38
CA ARG A 59 3.67 -13.13 -1.10
C ARG A 59 5.03 -13.13 -0.39
N LYS A 60 5.79 -14.23 -0.53
CA LYS A 60 7.12 -14.36 0.10
C LYS A 60 8.09 -13.23 -0.28
N ALA A 61 8.03 -12.76 -1.52
CA ALA A 61 8.89 -11.68 -2.00
C ALA A 61 8.46 -10.30 -1.50
N CYS A 62 7.30 -10.18 -0.85
CA CYS A 62 6.84 -8.95 -0.23
C CYS A 62 7.51 -8.79 1.14
N GLY A 63 8.21 -7.68 1.33
CA GLY A 63 8.86 -7.35 2.61
C GLY A 63 8.06 -6.39 3.48
N CYS A 64 6.77 -6.18 3.18
CA CYS A 64 5.93 -5.29 3.95
C CYS A 64 5.72 -5.77 5.38
N ILE A 65 5.69 -4.83 6.34
CA ILE A 65 5.34 -5.15 7.72
C ILE A 65 3.87 -5.52 7.84
N LEU A 66 3.53 -6.22 8.92
CA LEU A 66 2.14 -6.56 9.24
C LEU A 66 1.30 -5.28 9.27
N SER A 67 0.23 -5.27 8.52
CA SER A 67 -0.65 -4.12 8.37
C SER A 67 -2.10 -4.54 8.34
N LYS A 68 -2.98 -3.58 8.57
CA LYS A 68 -4.43 -3.79 8.52
C LYS A 68 -5.01 -3.05 7.33
N ASP A 69 -5.78 -3.75 6.53
CA ASP A 69 -6.58 -3.15 5.47
C ASP A 69 -7.78 -2.44 6.10
N ILE A 70 -7.87 -1.15 5.87
CA ILE A 70 -8.99 -0.32 6.33
C ILE A 70 -10.00 -0.02 5.21
N GLY A 71 -9.74 -0.53 4.02
CA GLY A 71 -10.64 -0.42 2.88
C GLY A 71 -11.87 -1.33 2.98
N ALA A 72 -12.83 -1.09 2.11
CA ALA A 72 -14.01 -1.94 1.96
C ALA A 72 -14.32 -2.17 0.48
N TYR A 73 -14.79 -3.36 0.15
CA TYR A 73 -15.23 -3.67 -1.21
C TYR A 73 -16.48 -2.87 -1.57
N ASN A 74 -16.66 -2.62 -2.87
CA ASN A 74 -17.80 -1.87 -3.42
C ASN A 74 -17.92 -0.47 -2.83
N THR A 75 -16.82 0.29 -2.79
CA THR A 75 -16.80 1.67 -2.28
C THR A 75 -16.20 2.68 -3.27
N CYS A 76 -15.53 2.22 -4.34
CA CYS A 76 -14.89 3.08 -5.33
C CYS A 76 -15.86 3.42 -6.46
N PRO A 77 -16.08 4.72 -6.77
CA PRO A 77 -17.04 5.14 -7.81
C PRO A 77 -16.50 5.10 -9.25
N HIS A 78 -15.23 4.74 -9.46
CA HIS A 78 -14.58 4.86 -10.77
C HIS A 78 -15.11 3.90 -11.84
N GLY A 79 -15.67 2.74 -11.47
CA GLY A 79 -16.30 1.83 -12.41
C GLY A 79 -15.35 1.11 -13.38
N CYS A 80 -14.09 0.89 -12.99
CA CYS A 80 -13.14 0.15 -13.82
C CYS A 80 -13.67 -1.27 -14.11
N LEU A 81 -13.65 -1.68 -15.37
CA LEU A 81 -14.21 -2.97 -15.79
C LEU A 81 -13.48 -4.17 -15.21
N TYR A 82 -12.19 -4.03 -14.92
CA TYR A 82 -11.31 -5.08 -14.39
C TYR A 82 -11.09 -4.99 -12.88
N CYS A 83 -11.87 -4.19 -12.17
CA CYS A 83 -11.66 -3.95 -10.75
C CYS A 83 -12.08 -5.16 -9.89
N TYR A 84 -11.14 -5.76 -9.18
CA TYR A 84 -11.42 -6.87 -8.25
C TYR A 84 -12.17 -6.42 -7.00
N ALA A 85 -12.08 -5.12 -6.65
CA ALA A 85 -12.67 -4.58 -5.43
C ALA A 85 -14.16 -4.23 -5.56
N ASN A 86 -14.70 -4.19 -6.78
CA ASN A 86 -16.09 -3.87 -7.05
C ASN A 86 -16.77 -5.03 -7.77
N THR A 87 -17.74 -5.65 -7.13
CA THR A 87 -18.63 -6.66 -7.76
C THR A 87 -19.84 -6.02 -8.44
N SER A 88 -20.22 -4.80 -8.01
CA SER A 88 -21.35 -4.04 -8.54
C SER A 88 -21.03 -2.55 -8.54
N SER A 89 -21.04 -1.94 -9.72
CA SER A 89 -20.83 -0.50 -9.88
C SER A 89 -21.92 0.32 -9.20
N ILE A 90 -23.14 -0.18 -9.19
CA ILE A 90 -24.30 0.47 -8.56
C ILE A 90 -24.09 0.52 -7.04
N SER A 91 -23.78 -0.62 -6.43
CA SER A 91 -23.50 -0.70 -4.99
C SER A 91 -22.32 0.17 -4.58
N ALA A 92 -21.25 0.16 -5.37
CA ALA A 92 -20.08 0.98 -5.12
C ALA A 92 -20.41 2.49 -5.11
N PHE A 93 -21.21 2.93 -6.06
CA PHE A 93 -21.61 4.33 -6.17
C PHE A 93 -22.55 4.75 -5.01
N GLU A 94 -23.47 3.88 -4.62
CA GLU A 94 -24.34 4.13 -3.47
C GLU A 94 -23.55 4.22 -2.16
N ASN A 95 -22.60 3.31 -1.94
CA ASN A 95 -21.73 3.33 -0.77
C ASN A 95 -20.85 4.57 -0.73
N TYR A 96 -20.32 4.97 -1.87
CA TYR A 96 -19.56 6.20 -2.01
C TYR A 96 -20.38 7.44 -1.62
N LYS A 97 -21.63 7.53 -2.09
CA LYS A 97 -22.54 8.62 -1.71
C LYS A 97 -22.81 8.66 -0.21
N LYS A 98 -23.02 7.50 0.40
CA LYS A 98 -23.22 7.41 1.87
C LYS A 98 -21.99 7.89 2.63
N SER A 99 -20.80 7.52 2.18
CA SER A 99 -19.54 7.95 2.80
C SER A 99 -19.35 9.45 2.73
N ILE A 100 -19.62 10.06 1.57
CA ILE A 100 -19.53 11.53 1.42
C ILE A 100 -20.56 12.25 2.32
N ALA A 101 -21.76 11.70 2.44
CA ALA A 101 -22.81 12.31 3.27
C ALA A 101 -22.48 12.26 4.77
N ASN A 102 -21.63 11.31 5.19
CA ASN A 102 -21.27 11.09 6.59
C ASN A 102 -19.74 10.99 6.76
N PRO A 103 -18.97 12.05 6.52
CA PRO A 103 -17.50 11.99 6.48
C PRO A 103 -16.85 11.77 7.86
N HIS A 104 -17.61 11.88 8.95
CA HIS A 104 -17.10 11.78 10.32
C HIS A 104 -17.34 10.41 10.97
N ILE A 105 -17.91 9.45 10.26
CA ILE A 105 -18.07 8.09 10.79
C ILE A 105 -16.76 7.30 10.65
N ASP A 106 -16.53 6.38 11.57
CA ASP A 106 -15.30 5.59 11.64
C ASP A 106 -15.23 4.45 10.60
N SER A 107 -16.24 4.28 9.78
CA SER A 107 -16.34 3.23 8.76
C SER A 107 -16.69 3.81 7.40
N ILE A 108 -16.14 3.21 6.33
CA ILE A 108 -16.46 3.58 4.96
C ILE A 108 -17.91 3.20 4.59
N ILE A 109 -18.41 2.15 5.20
CA ILE A 109 -19.79 1.67 4.99
C ILE A 109 -20.44 1.28 6.30
#